data_56984511e60ddf7f31daaeeed6d9751c
#
_entry.id   56984511e60ddf7f31daaeeed6d9751c
#
_cell.length_a   1.000
_cell.length_b   1.000
_cell.length_c   1.000
_cell.angle_alpha   90.00
_cell.angle_beta   90.00
_cell.angle_gamma   90.00
#
_symmetry.space_group_name_H-M   'P 1'
#
loop_
_entity.id
_entity.type
_entity.pdbx_description
1 polymer ?
#
loop_
_entity_poly.entity_id
_entity_poly.type
_entity_poly.pdbx_seq_one_letter_code
_entity_poly.pdbx_strand_id
1 'polypeptide(L)'
;MQDLFKGDLSFDLEYLLALRLIFDNKGLLKLINSNLNKEEILNLKELDLKNLNFKSIERYEEDLKNIKKYLTLSKGVLEKLNKEGIKIISIFDKGYPERLKIIEIPPVFIFCKGNFSLLENKKNIAFVGTRKCSELGSTIAFKTSAFFAQNKFNIISGLAKGIDESAHKGALSVDGLTTAVLVDMKSISPNSNKNLAEEILKKNGLLLSENIP
;
A
#
# COMPACT_ATOMS: atom_id res chain seq x y z
N MET A 1 3.65 -6.00 -22.87
CA MET A 1 3.94 -5.87 -21.43
C MET A 1 2.83 -6.54 -20.58
N GLN A 2 2.33 -7.69 -21.03
CA GLN A 2 1.11 -8.33 -20.47
C GLN A 2 1.37 -9.62 -19.69
N ASP A 3 2.61 -10.00 -19.40
CA ASP A 3 2.93 -11.32 -18.82
C ASP A 3 3.99 -11.29 -17.71
N LEU A 4 4.07 -10.21 -16.92
CA LEU A 4 5.06 -10.10 -15.82
C LEU A 4 4.76 -11.01 -14.62
N PHE A 5 3.58 -11.62 -14.53
CA PHE A 5 3.15 -12.44 -13.39
C PHE A 5 2.60 -13.80 -13.84
N LYS A 6 3.29 -14.49 -14.76
CA LYS A 6 2.93 -15.83 -15.29
C LYS A 6 3.34 -17.00 -14.39
N GLY A 7 3.71 -16.78 -13.18
CA GLY A 7 3.89 -17.88 -12.24
C GLY A 7 2.54 -18.27 -11.65
N ASP A 8 2.15 -19.52 -11.80
CA ASP A 8 1.12 -20.17 -10.98
C ASP A 8 1.71 -20.36 -9.56
N LEU A 9 2.14 -19.25 -8.99
CA LEU A 9 2.67 -19.16 -7.64
C LEU A 9 1.47 -19.19 -6.70
N SER A 10 0.97 -20.39 -6.42
CA SER A 10 -0.04 -20.66 -5.39
C SER A 10 0.51 -20.36 -3.99
N PHE A 11 1.09 -19.17 -3.81
CA PHE A 11 1.43 -18.69 -2.49
C PHE A 11 0.13 -18.27 -1.79
N ASP A 12 -0.20 -18.99 -0.72
CA ASP A 12 -1.22 -18.49 0.18
C ASP A 12 -0.76 -17.15 0.78
N LEU A 13 -1.74 -16.34 1.17
CA LEU A 13 -1.52 -14.98 1.69
C LEU A 13 -0.56 -14.97 2.90
N GLU A 14 -0.65 -16.00 3.75
CA GLU A 14 0.17 -16.13 4.95
C GLU A 14 1.65 -16.32 4.59
N TYR A 15 1.94 -17.20 3.63
CA TYR A 15 3.30 -17.45 3.18
C TYR A 15 3.90 -16.23 2.46
N LEU A 16 3.12 -15.59 1.59
CA LEU A 16 3.56 -14.38 0.90
C LEU A 16 3.85 -13.25 1.88
N LEU A 17 3.03 -13.11 2.94
CA LEU A 17 3.26 -12.14 3.99
C LEU A 17 4.49 -12.50 4.86
N ALA A 18 4.72 -13.78 5.13
CA ALA A 18 5.94 -14.23 5.81
C ALA A 18 7.20 -13.85 5.02
N LEU A 19 7.19 -14.05 3.71
CA LEU A 19 8.29 -13.59 2.83
C LEU A 19 8.43 -12.06 2.85
N ARG A 20 7.32 -11.30 2.92
CA ARG A 20 7.37 -9.83 3.03
C ARG A 20 7.97 -9.35 4.35
N LEU A 21 7.88 -10.13 5.42
CA LEU A 21 8.55 -9.85 6.70
C LEU A 21 10.07 -10.09 6.64
N ILE A 22 10.51 -10.98 5.75
CA ILE A 22 11.94 -11.27 5.51
C ILE A 22 12.51 -10.26 4.51
N PHE A 23 11.86 -10.09 3.38
CA PHE A 23 12.30 -9.25 2.27
C PHE A 23 11.56 -7.92 2.21
N ASP A 24 12.23 -6.89 1.75
CA ASP A 24 11.55 -5.66 1.35
C ASP A 24 10.69 -5.89 0.09
N ASN A 25 9.91 -4.89 -0.31
CA ASN A 25 9.04 -5.02 -1.48
C ASN A 25 9.80 -5.37 -2.76
N LYS A 26 10.96 -4.77 -2.97
CA LYS A 26 11.81 -5.02 -4.15
C LYS A 26 12.40 -6.44 -4.14
N GLY A 27 12.84 -6.91 -2.99
CA GLY A 27 13.34 -8.26 -2.81
C GLY A 27 12.25 -9.30 -3.03
N LEU A 28 11.06 -9.07 -2.49
CA LEU A 28 9.94 -9.98 -2.70
C LEU A 28 9.50 -10.02 -4.17
N LEU A 29 9.48 -8.90 -4.89
CA LEU A 29 9.23 -8.86 -6.33
C LEU A 29 10.26 -9.66 -7.13
N LYS A 30 11.54 -9.62 -6.76
CA LYS A 30 12.57 -10.44 -7.40
C LYS A 30 12.28 -11.93 -7.24
N LEU A 31 11.87 -12.38 -6.04
CA LEU A 31 11.49 -13.77 -5.81
C LEU A 31 10.26 -14.17 -6.62
N ILE A 32 9.23 -13.33 -6.65
CA ILE A 32 8.04 -13.56 -7.46
C ILE A 32 8.39 -13.71 -8.95
N ASN A 33 9.27 -12.86 -9.45
CA ASN A 33 9.67 -12.85 -10.88
C ASN A 33 10.71 -13.94 -11.22
N SER A 34 11.28 -14.63 -10.23
CA SER A 34 12.24 -15.71 -10.47
C SER A 34 11.59 -17.04 -10.87
N ASN A 35 10.26 -17.15 -10.81
CA ASN A 35 9.48 -18.35 -11.05
C ASN A 35 9.85 -19.55 -10.15
N LEU A 36 10.47 -19.29 -9.00
CA LEU A 36 10.79 -20.31 -8.01
C LEU A 36 9.55 -20.72 -7.23
N ASN A 37 9.38 -22.02 -7.00
CA ASN A 37 8.33 -22.54 -6.14
C ASN A 37 8.66 -22.35 -4.64
N LYS A 38 7.72 -22.71 -3.75
CA LYS A 38 7.92 -22.57 -2.28
C LYS A 38 9.15 -23.32 -1.78
N GLU A 39 9.37 -24.52 -2.26
CA GLU A 39 10.44 -25.39 -1.82
C GLU A 39 11.81 -24.86 -2.28
N GLU A 40 11.88 -24.40 -3.52
CA GLU A 40 13.08 -23.76 -4.08
C GLU A 40 13.43 -22.48 -3.32
N ILE A 41 12.44 -21.65 -2.97
CA ILE A 41 12.67 -20.42 -2.18
C ILE A 41 13.22 -20.74 -0.79
N LEU A 42 12.70 -21.77 -0.12
CA LEU A 42 13.17 -22.20 1.20
C LEU A 42 14.59 -22.76 1.19
N ASN A 43 15.02 -23.29 0.06
CA ASN A 43 16.35 -23.88 -0.13
C ASN A 43 17.35 -22.94 -0.80
N LEU A 44 17.00 -21.64 -0.99
CA LEU A 44 17.92 -20.65 -1.54
C LEU A 44 19.19 -20.54 -0.69
N LYS A 45 20.32 -20.69 -1.35
CA LYS A 45 21.66 -20.57 -0.76
C LYS A 45 22.28 -19.23 -1.15
N GLU A 46 23.41 -18.95 -0.57
CA GLU A 46 24.20 -17.75 -0.83
C GLU A 46 24.41 -17.47 -2.32
N LEU A 47 24.75 -18.50 -3.09
CA LEU A 47 24.99 -18.37 -4.54
C LEU A 47 23.73 -17.98 -5.30
N ASP A 48 22.57 -18.54 -4.94
CA ASP A 48 21.29 -18.27 -5.59
C ASP A 48 20.85 -16.84 -5.30
N LEU A 49 21.01 -16.41 -4.05
CA LEU A 49 20.70 -15.02 -3.62
C LEU A 49 21.65 -14.02 -4.32
N LYS A 50 22.92 -14.37 -4.52
CA LYS A 50 23.86 -13.55 -5.32
C LYS A 50 23.40 -13.44 -6.78
N ASN A 51 23.03 -14.54 -7.40
CA ASN A 51 22.52 -14.57 -8.78
C ASN A 51 21.25 -13.75 -8.96
N LEU A 52 20.41 -13.68 -7.94
CA LEU A 52 19.22 -12.83 -7.87
C LEU A 52 19.56 -11.37 -7.48
N ASN A 53 20.82 -11.01 -7.36
CA ASN A 53 21.29 -9.67 -6.99
C ASN A 53 20.74 -9.15 -5.65
N PHE A 54 20.70 -9.99 -4.63
CA PHE A 54 20.42 -9.57 -3.26
C PHE A 54 21.69 -9.02 -2.58
N LYS A 55 21.53 -8.05 -1.67
CA LYS A 55 22.65 -7.41 -0.98
C LYS A 55 22.92 -7.98 0.42
N SER A 56 21.89 -8.38 1.16
CA SER A 56 22.02 -8.87 2.54
C SER A 56 21.85 -10.39 2.61
N ILE A 57 22.76 -11.11 1.97
CA ILE A 57 22.62 -12.52 1.63
C ILE A 57 22.59 -13.41 2.87
N GLU A 58 23.56 -13.28 3.78
CA GLU A 58 23.67 -14.10 5.00
C GLU A 58 22.40 -13.99 5.86
N ARG A 59 21.89 -12.78 6.02
CA ARG A 59 20.65 -12.54 6.76
C ARG A 59 19.47 -13.28 6.11
N TYR A 60 19.32 -13.17 4.80
CA TYR A 60 18.17 -13.79 4.10
C TYR A 60 18.23 -15.30 4.15
N GLU A 61 19.42 -15.90 4.04
CA GLU A 61 19.60 -17.35 4.18
C GLU A 61 19.22 -17.82 5.59
N GLU A 62 19.63 -17.11 6.63
CA GLU A 62 19.27 -17.41 8.02
C GLU A 62 17.75 -17.25 8.27
N ASP A 63 17.17 -16.16 7.79
CA ASP A 63 15.74 -15.88 7.94
C ASP A 63 14.89 -16.93 7.21
N LEU A 64 15.29 -17.39 6.03
CA LEU A 64 14.61 -18.47 5.29
C LEU A 64 14.68 -19.80 6.01
N LYS A 65 15.81 -20.16 6.62
CA LYS A 65 15.92 -21.35 7.48
C LYS A 65 14.95 -21.30 8.67
N ASN A 66 14.62 -20.10 9.12
CA ASN A 66 13.68 -19.83 10.22
C ASN A 66 12.26 -19.49 9.75
N ILE A 67 11.85 -19.86 8.55
CA ILE A 67 10.55 -19.48 7.93
C ILE A 67 9.34 -19.76 8.84
N LYS A 68 9.39 -20.83 9.67
CA LYS A 68 8.31 -21.16 10.62
C LYS A 68 8.03 -20.03 11.61
N LYS A 69 9.06 -19.30 12.04
CA LYS A 69 8.91 -18.11 12.88
C LYS A 69 8.14 -17.01 12.15
N TYR A 70 8.47 -16.76 10.88
CA TYR A 70 7.82 -15.73 10.06
C TYR A 70 6.38 -16.10 9.68
N LEU A 71 6.09 -17.39 9.49
CA LEU A 71 4.72 -17.88 9.33
C LEU A 71 3.87 -17.65 10.59
N THR A 72 4.42 -17.87 11.77
CA THR A 72 3.72 -17.56 13.03
C THR A 72 3.49 -16.06 13.17
N LEU A 73 4.48 -15.24 12.83
CA LEU A 73 4.35 -13.77 12.84
C LEU A 73 3.31 -13.28 11.82
N SER A 74 3.29 -13.84 10.62
CA SER A 74 2.33 -13.45 9.58
C SER A 74 0.88 -13.74 9.99
N LYS A 75 0.62 -14.89 10.65
CA LYS A 75 -0.69 -15.18 11.26
C LYS A 75 -1.11 -14.11 12.25
N GLY A 76 -0.22 -13.75 13.18
CA GLY A 76 -0.49 -12.70 14.17
C GLY A 76 -0.76 -11.33 13.50
N VAL A 77 -0.03 -11.00 12.44
CA VAL A 77 -0.29 -9.79 11.65
C VAL A 77 -1.66 -9.83 11.00
N LEU A 78 -2.02 -10.95 10.33
CA LEU A 78 -3.33 -11.10 9.67
C LEU A 78 -4.50 -10.99 10.67
N GLU A 79 -4.40 -11.64 11.83
CA GLU A 79 -5.40 -11.54 12.89
C GLU A 79 -5.56 -10.10 13.40
N LYS A 80 -4.44 -9.38 13.57
CA LYS A 80 -4.45 -8.00 14.02
C LYS A 80 -5.07 -7.07 12.98
N LEU A 81 -4.71 -7.21 11.70
CA LEU A 81 -5.28 -6.44 10.60
C LEU A 81 -6.80 -6.65 10.52
N ASN A 82 -7.25 -7.89 10.65
CA ASN A 82 -8.67 -8.22 10.63
C ASN A 82 -9.43 -7.56 11.81
N LYS A 83 -8.89 -7.62 13.02
CA LYS A 83 -9.47 -6.94 14.20
C LYS A 83 -9.56 -5.43 14.04
N GLU A 84 -8.59 -4.82 13.34
CA GLU A 84 -8.54 -3.38 13.08
C GLU A 84 -9.37 -2.95 11.85
N GLY A 85 -10.01 -3.89 11.15
CA GLY A 85 -10.77 -3.65 9.92
C GLY A 85 -9.89 -3.22 8.75
N ILE A 86 -8.62 -3.63 8.74
CA ILE A 86 -7.67 -3.38 7.66
C ILE A 86 -7.64 -4.59 6.74
N LYS A 87 -7.99 -4.38 5.48
CA LYS A 87 -7.90 -5.40 4.43
C LYS A 87 -6.51 -5.37 3.79
N ILE A 88 -5.92 -6.53 3.61
CA ILE A 88 -4.72 -6.73 2.80
C ILE A 88 -5.12 -7.18 1.40
N ILE A 89 -4.52 -6.60 0.38
CA ILE A 89 -4.75 -6.95 -1.03
C ILE A 89 -3.37 -7.16 -1.66
N SER A 90 -3.13 -8.35 -2.18
CA SER A 90 -1.88 -8.70 -2.86
C SER A 90 -1.95 -8.38 -4.35
N ILE A 91 -0.81 -8.27 -4.99
CA ILE A 91 -0.69 -8.04 -6.44
C ILE A 91 -1.37 -9.14 -7.29
N PHE A 92 -1.64 -10.31 -6.69
CA PHE A 92 -2.32 -11.44 -7.34
C PHE A 92 -3.85 -11.37 -7.20
N ASP A 93 -4.37 -10.53 -6.31
CA ASP A 93 -5.81 -10.43 -6.08
C ASP A 93 -6.51 -9.66 -7.20
N LYS A 94 -7.72 -10.09 -7.56
CA LYS A 94 -8.55 -9.41 -8.58
C LYS A 94 -8.86 -7.95 -8.21
N GLY A 95 -8.91 -7.63 -6.92
CA GLY A 95 -9.15 -6.27 -6.42
C GLY A 95 -7.91 -5.37 -6.39
N TYR A 96 -6.74 -5.86 -6.82
CA TYR A 96 -5.54 -5.05 -6.90
C TYR A 96 -5.62 -4.05 -8.07
N PRO A 97 -5.33 -2.75 -7.86
CA PRO A 97 -5.44 -1.75 -8.90
C PRO A 97 -4.50 -2.02 -10.09
N GLU A 98 -5.05 -2.22 -11.28
CA GLU A 98 -4.26 -2.51 -12.50
C GLU A 98 -3.21 -1.42 -12.79
N ARG A 99 -3.51 -0.16 -12.47
CA ARG A 99 -2.57 0.96 -12.63
C ARG A 99 -1.33 0.85 -11.74
N LEU A 100 -1.41 0.15 -10.62
CA LEU A 100 -0.24 -0.10 -9.78
C LEU A 100 0.63 -1.25 -10.29
N LYS A 101 0.07 -2.18 -11.08
CA LYS A 101 0.84 -3.29 -11.66
C LYS A 101 1.84 -2.83 -12.73
N ILE A 102 1.59 -1.68 -13.37
CA ILE A 102 2.40 -1.19 -14.50
C ILE A 102 3.53 -0.24 -14.09
N ILE A 103 3.63 0.13 -12.83
CA ILE A 103 4.76 0.93 -12.34
C ILE A 103 6.01 0.06 -12.22
N GLU A 104 7.19 0.67 -12.22
CA GLU A 104 8.48 -0.05 -12.21
C GLU A 104 8.63 -0.99 -11.01
N ILE A 105 8.19 -0.57 -9.84
CA ILE A 105 8.26 -1.35 -8.59
C ILE A 105 6.86 -1.37 -7.95
N PRO A 106 5.94 -2.23 -8.41
CA PRO A 106 4.61 -2.31 -7.83
C PRO A 106 4.67 -2.84 -6.39
N PRO A 107 3.89 -2.29 -5.45
CA PRO A 107 3.80 -2.87 -4.12
C PRO A 107 3.17 -4.27 -4.17
N VAL A 108 3.83 -5.27 -3.61
CA VAL A 108 3.28 -6.64 -3.57
C VAL A 108 2.01 -6.68 -2.74
N PHE A 109 1.92 -5.84 -1.72
CA PHE A 109 0.75 -5.66 -0.89
C PHE A 109 0.32 -4.21 -0.80
N ILE A 110 -0.99 -4.01 -0.76
CA ILE A 110 -1.60 -2.77 -0.27
C ILE A 110 -2.49 -3.08 0.93
N PHE A 111 -2.40 -2.26 1.94
CA PHE A 111 -3.20 -2.33 3.16
C PHE A 111 -4.24 -1.22 3.08
N CYS A 112 -5.51 -1.57 3.30
CA CYS A 112 -6.62 -0.69 3.04
C CYS A 112 -7.61 -0.67 4.20
N LYS A 113 -8.11 0.51 4.57
CA LYS A 113 -9.18 0.69 5.55
C LYS A 113 -10.23 1.66 5.03
N GLY A 114 -11.50 1.28 5.08
CA GLY A 114 -12.62 2.10 4.61
C GLY A 114 -13.26 1.57 3.33
N ASN A 115 -13.55 2.42 2.37
CA ASN A 115 -14.27 2.07 1.15
C ASN A 115 -13.34 1.49 0.08
N PHE A 116 -13.27 0.18 0.01
CA PHE A 116 -12.43 -0.56 -0.95
C PHE A 116 -12.84 -0.38 -2.42
N SER A 117 -14.08 0.02 -2.72
CA SER A 117 -14.52 0.25 -4.10
C SER A 117 -13.77 1.40 -4.78
N LEU A 118 -13.12 2.28 -3.98
CA LEU A 118 -12.30 3.36 -4.49
C LEU A 118 -11.02 2.89 -5.19
N LEU A 119 -10.59 1.66 -4.95
CA LEU A 119 -9.44 1.06 -5.65
C LEU A 119 -9.74 0.82 -7.14
N GLU A 120 -11.01 0.55 -7.49
CA GLU A 120 -11.47 0.32 -8.86
C GLU A 120 -11.96 1.61 -9.54
N ASN A 121 -11.99 2.73 -8.81
CA ASN A 121 -12.48 3.99 -9.36
C ASN A 121 -11.59 4.44 -10.53
N LYS A 122 -12.22 4.71 -11.69
CA LYS A 122 -11.52 5.19 -12.88
C LYS A 122 -11.25 6.70 -12.86
N LYS A 123 -12.04 7.46 -12.09
CA LYS A 123 -11.92 8.91 -11.96
C LYS A 123 -11.12 9.24 -10.69
N ASN A 124 -9.81 9.25 -10.79
CA ASN A 124 -8.92 9.63 -9.71
C ASN A 124 -8.09 10.84 -10.11
N ILE A 125 -7.85 11.74 -9.15
CA ILE A 125 -6.94 12.87 -9.31
C ILE A 125 -6.08 13.00 -8.06
N ALA A 126 -4.77 13.09 -8.24
CA ALA A 126 -3.82 13.26 -7.14
C ALA A 126 -3.54 14.74 -6.89
N PHE A 127 -3.54 15.13 -5.61
CA PHE A 127 -3.07 16.42 -5.13
C PHE A 127 -1.78 16.23 -4.36
N VAL A 128 -0.73 16.94 -4.79
CA VAL A 128 0.58 16.88 -4.16
C VAL A 128 1.14 18.29 -4.04
N GLY A 129 1.73 18.60 -2.89
CA GLY A 129 2.33 19.91 -2.73
C GLY A 129 3.09 20.10 -1.42
N THR A 130 3.51 21.34 -1.18
CA THR A 130 4.32 21.67 -0.02
C THR A 130 3.54 21.55 1.30
N ARG A 131 4.26 21.12 2.34
CA ARG A 131 3.74 21.10 3.73
C ARG A 131 3.59 22.50 4.34
N LYS A 132 4.32 23.48 3.81
CA LYS A 132 4.28 24.90 4.19
C LYS A 132 3.76 25.69 3.00
N CYS A 133 2.46 25.58 2.71
CA CYS A 133 1.83 26.36 1.64
C CYS A 133 1.42 27.76 2.11
N SER A 134 1.30 28.70 1.18
CA SER A 134 0.66 29.98 1.42
C SER A 134 -0.85 29.80 1.61
N GLU A 135 -1.50 30.77 2.20
CA GLU A 135 -2.96 30.80 2.33
C GLU A 135 -3.67 30.70 0.97
N LEU A 136 -3.13 31.40 -0.04
CA LEU A 136 -3.63 31.29 -1.41
C LEU A 136 -3.48 29.85 -1.96
N GLY A 137 -2.32 29.21 -1.75
CA GLY A 137 -2.08 27.83 -2.18
C GLY A 137 -3.05 26.85 -1.53
N SER A 138 -3.27 26.99 -0.22
CA SER A 138 -4.25 26.20 0.54
C SER A 138 -5.67 26.39 -0.02
N THR A 139 -6.07 27.64 -0.26
CA THR A 139 -7.40 27.97 -0.81
C THR A 139 -7.59 27.39 -2.21
N ILE A 140 -6.58 27.46 -3.07
CA ILE A 140 -6.62 26.89 -4.42
C ILE A 140 -6.77 25.35 -4.34
N ALA A 141 -5.95 24.69 -3.52
CA ALA A 141 -6.04 23.24 -3.35
C ALA A 141 -7.41 22.79 -2.85
N PHE A 142 -7.96 23.50 -1.84
CA PHE A 142 -9.28 23.23 -1.30
C PHE A 142 -10.39 23.39 -2.36
N LYS A 143 -10.45 24.53 -3.05
CA LYS A 143 -11.50 24.83 -4.04
C LYS A 143 -11.41 23.89 -5.25
N THR A 144 -10.20 23.62 -5.73
CA THR A 144 -9.98 22.74 -6.89
C THR A 144 -10.35 21.30 -6.56
N SER A 145 -9.96 20.80 -5.38
CA SER A 145 -10.34 19.45 -4.97
C SER A 145 -11.84 19.30 -4.75
N ALA A 146 -12.50 20.32 -4.15
CA ALA A 146 -13.96 20.35 -4.02
C ALA A 146 -14.65 20.29 -5.39
N PHE A 147 -14.20 21.08 -6.37
CA PHE A 147 -14.72 21.04 -7.73
C PHE A 147 -14.61 19.66 -8.38
N PHE A 148 -13.44 19.01 -8.30
CA PHE A 148 -13.27 17.68 -8.85
C PHE A 148 -14.08 16.63 -8.09
N ALA A 149 -14.17 16.73 -6.77
CA ALA A 149 -14.96 15.82 -5.95
C ALA A 149 -16.47 15.89 -6.28
N GLN A 150 -17.02 17.09 -6.50
CA GLN A 150 -18.39 17.29 -7.01
C GLN A 150 -18.61 16.60 -8.37
N ASN A 151 -17.57 16.55 -9.22
CA ASN A 151 -17.59 15.88 -10.52
C ASN A 151 -17.26 14.38 -10.44
N LYS A 152 -17.41 13.79 -9.24
CA LYS A 152 -17.24 12.34 -8.97
C LYS A 152 -15.81 11.83 -9.13
N PHE A 153 -14.82 12.69 -9.01
CA PHE A 153 -13.44 12.26 -8.88
C PHE A 153 -13.14 11.87 -7.43
N ASN A 154 -12.42 10.79 -7.24
CA ASN A 154 -11.80 10.46 -5.98
C ASN A 154 -10.50 11.29 -5.84
N ILE A 155 -10.41 12.08 -4.77
CA ILE A 155 -9.25 12.92 -4.49
C ILE A 155 -8.23 12.09 -3.74
N ILE A 156 -7.03 11.93 -4.30
CA ILE A 156 -5.94 11.14 -3.71
C ILE A 156 -4.85 12.08 -3.21
N SER A 157 -4.43 11.93 -1.95
CA SER A 157 -3.31 12.69 -1.39
C SER A 157 -2.65 11.96 -0.22
N GLY A 158 -1.52 12.48 0.29
CA GLY A 158 -0.70 11.84 1.32
C GLY A 158 -1.03 12.21 2.76
N LEU A 159 -2.12 12.94 3.01
CA LEU A 159 -2.55 13.40 4.35
C LEU A 159 -1.50 14.25 5.09
N ALA A 160 -0.50 14.81 4.41
CA ALA A 160 0.47 15.72 5.00
C ALA A 160 -0.17 17.08 5.31
N LYS A 161 0.50 17.93 6.11
CA LYS A 161 0.10 19.33 6.27
C LYS A 161 0.12 20.06 4.93
N GLY A 162 -0.62 21.17 4.84
CA GLY A 162 -0.58 22.08 3.69
C GLY A 162 -1.48 21.64 2.55
N ILE A 163 -0.94 21.42 1.36
CA ILE A 163 -1.72 21.12 0.16
C ILE A 163 -2.54 19.84 0.30
N ASP A 164 -1.94 18.76 0.82
CA ASP A 164 -2.62 17.47 0.98
C ASP A 164 -3.83 17.58 1.90
N GLU A 165 -3.64 18.19 3.07
CA GLU A 165 -4.71 18.46 4.05
C GLU A 165 -5.83 19.29 3.44
N SER A 166 -5.47 20.35 2.71
CA SER A 166 -6.44 21.24 2.06
C SER A 166 -7.25 20.51 0.98
N ALA A 167 -6.60 19.62 0.22
CA ALA A 167 -7.26 18.82 -0.79
C ALA A 167 -8.27 17.84 -0.19
N HIS A 168 -7.90 17.11 0.88
CA HIS A 168 -8.84 16.23 1.58
C HIS A 168 -10.03 17.01 2.16
N LYS A 169 -9.78 18.14 2.83
CA LYS A 169 -10.83 19.00 3.38
C LYS A 169 -11.77 19.53 2.29
N GLY A 170 -11.22 19.92 1.14
CA GLY A 170 -12.01 20.38 0.01
C GLY A 170 -12.94 19.27 -0.52
N ALA A 171 -12.46 18.06 -0.69
CA ALA A 171 -13.29 16.92 -1.08
C ALA A 171 -14.41 16.63 -0.07
N LEU A 172 -14.06 16.60 1.22
CA LEU A 172 -15.02 16.31 2.30
C LEU A 172 -16.07 17.42 2.49
N SER A 173 -15.76 18.68 2.15
CA SER A 173 -16.69 19.81 2.26
C SER A 173 -17.90 19.71 1.34
N VAL A 174 -17.82 18.87 0.30
CA VAL A 174 -18.88 18.63 -0.70
C VAL A 174 -19.36 17.18 -0.68
N ASP A 175 -19.12 16.46 0.42
CA ASP A 175 -19.42 15.04 0.59
C ASP A 175 -18.83 14.16 -0.53
N GLY A 176 -17.70 14.59 -1.08
CA GLY A 176 -16.97 13.90 -2.12
C GLY A 176 -16.03 12.82 -1.56
N LEU A 177 -15.59 11.94 -2.45
CA LEU A 177 -14.73 10.81 -2.11
C LEU A 177 -13.27 11.22 -2.06
N THR A 178 -12.54 10.69 -1.08
CA THR A 178 -11.10 10.92 -0.98
C THR A 178 -10.36 9.69 -0.43
N THR A 179 -9.13 9.50 -0.91
CA THR A 179 -8.22 8.41 -0.51
C THR A 179 -6.94 9.01 0.04
N ALA A 180 -6.59 8.67 1.27
CA ALA A 180 -5.32 9.06 1.87
C ALA A 180 -4.30 7.93 1.74
N VAL A 181 -3.15 8.21 1.12
CA VAL A 181 -2.02 7.28 1.00
C VAL A 181 -1.01 7.58 2.11
N LEU A 182 -0.85 6.63 3.03
CA LEU A 182 -0.11 6.80 4.27
C LEU A 182 1.16 5.95 4.28
N VAL A 183 2.18 6.42 4.98
CA VAL A 183 3.34 5.59 5.30
C VAL A 183 2.98 4.53 6.33
N ASP A 184 2.18 4.91 7.35
CA ASP A 184 1.72 4.02 8.42
C ASP A 184 0.29 4.39 8.83
N MET A 185 -0.59 3.40 8.89
CA MET A 185 -1.99 3.60 9.28
C MET A 185 -2.18 3.72 10.80
N LYS A 186 -1.26 3.20 11.60
CA LYS A 186 -1.32 3.26 13.07
C LYS A 186 -0.72 4.54 13.61
N SER A 187 0.36 4.99 12.98
CA SER A 187 1.08 6.20 13.35
C SER A 187 0.87 7.28 12.30
N ILE A 188 -0.35 7.83 12.26
CA ILE A 188 -0.68 8.90 11.30
C ILE A 188 0.19 10.11 11.57
N SER A 189 0.98 10.49 10.57
CA SER A 189 1.85 11.66 10.60
C SER A 189 1.43 12.67 9.52
N PRO A 190 1.21 13.93 9.90
CA PRO A 190 1.33 14.50 11.25
C PRO A 190 0.16 14.11 12.17
N ASN A 191 0.42 14.04 13.47
CA ASN A 191 -0.62 13.69 14.46
C ASN A 191 -1.82 14.64 14.43
N SER A 192 -1.60 15.90 14.02
CA SER A 192 -2.68 16.88 13.83
C SER A 192 -3.74 16.44 12.81
N ASN A 193 -3.40 15.57 11.86
CA ASN A 193 -4.29 15.11 10.79
C ASN A 193 -4.98 13.78 11.11
N LYS A 194 -4.83 13.27 12.33
CA LYS A 194 -5.52 12.06 12.77
C LYS A 194 -7.04 12.19 12.69
N ASN A 195 -7.58 13.32 13.14
CA ASN A 195 -9.03 13.60 13.05
C ASN A 195 -9.50 13.66 11.58
N LEU A 196 -8.68 14.20 10.69
CA LEU A 196 -8.98 14.24 9.26
C LEU A 196 -9.02 12.83 8.65
N ALA A 197 -8.11 11.93 9.06
CA ALA A 197 -8.16 10.53 8.63
C ALA A 197 -9.44 9.82 9.12
N GLU A 198 -9.87 10.08 10.35
CA GLU A 198 -11.12 9.56 10.88
C GLU A 198 -12.34 10.11 10.12
N GLU A 199 -12.32 11.40 9.76
CA GLU A 199 -13.37 12.03 8.96
C GLU A 199 -13.45 11.42 7.55
N ILE A 200 -12.29 11.16 6.90
CA ILE A 200 -12.22 10.45 5.62
C ILE A 200 -12.95 9.10 5.72
N LEU A 201 -12.66 8.31 6.75
CA LEU A 201 -13.32 7.02 6.95
C LEU A 201 -14.83 7.16 7.22
N LYS A 202 -15.23 8.11 8.06
CA LYS A 202 -16.65 8.38 8.37
C LYS A 202 -17.46 8.81 7.15
N LYS A 203 -16.83 9.52 6.21
CA LYS A 203 -17.44 9.98 4.95
C LYS A 203 -17.19 9.02 3.77
N ASN A 204 -17.03 7.72 4.08
CA ASN A 204 -16.92 6.67 3.08
C ASN A 204 -15.68 6.81 2.16
N GLY A 205 -14.60 7.38 2.67
CA GLY A 205 -13.30 7.44 2.01
C GLY A 205 -12.42 6.22 2.30
N LEU A 206 -11.16 6.27 1.87
CA LEU A 206 -10.21 5.18 1.97
C LEU A 206 -8.88 5.65 2.57
N LEU A 207 -8.32 4.86 3.48
CA LEU A 207 -6.90 4.94 3.87
C LEU A 207 -6.16 3.78 3.22
N LEU A 208 -4.99 4.04 2.67
CA LEU A 208 -4.15 3.09 1.97
C LEU A 208 -2.69 3.21 2.43
N SER A 209 -1.99 2.08 2.58
CA SER A 209 -0.55 2.02 2.87
C SER A 209 0.09 0.85 2.12
N GLU A 210 1.37 0.99 1.76
CA GLU A 210 2.20 -0.10 1.22
C GLU A 210 2.99 -0.82 2.32
N ASN A 211 3.03 -0.26 3.52
CA ASN A 211 3.73 -0.83 4.66
C ASN A 211 2.76 -1.60 5.56
N ILE A 212 3.29 -2.66 6.16
CA ILE A 212 2.57 -3.44 7.17
C ILE A 212 2.28 -2.53 8.38
N PRO A 213 1.00 -2.28 8.73
CA PRO A 213 0.62 -1.45 9.86
C PRO A 213 0.98 -2.06 11.21
#